data_d70f3cbfa8fa6a4e8051244a1d4d4c75
#
_entry.id   d70f3cbfa8fa6a4e8051244a1d4d4c75
#
_cell.length_a   1.000
_cell.length_b   1.000
_cell.length_c   1.000
_cell.angle_alpha   90.00
_cell.angle_beta   90.00
_cell.angle_gamma   90.00
#
_symmetry.space_group_name_H-M   'P 1'
#
loop_
_entity.id
_entity.type
_entity.pdbx_description
1 polymer ?
#
loop_
_entity_poly.entity_id
_entity_poly.type
_entity_poly.pdbx_seq_one_letter_code
_entity_poly.pdbx_strand_id
1 'polypeptide(L)'
;MPKKGNFKQKKKLRNRGRNVDPAVRDNLIQLIDIQDFRRDHLIEYLHVIQDKIGYIDEKHMTALADLLDISQTEVYEVATFYHHFDVITNGTSKPQSLTVRVCDSVSCQLNGADELIENLENYYKGTVRIQRVPCIGRCQSAPAATVKFNEVDKADLKKIKTIIDNKSFDPVIPDYIGMEEYIQDGGYELYSQIKTGKIKKESVVEELKNSNLRGLGGAGFPAGQKWEILMGQPQPRLFAINLDEGEPGTFKDRFYLESDPHRFLEGMLIASSVVEIDKIYIYLRDEYPAVRHILEKELSYLKDKFNNTIPDVELRRGAGAYICGEESAMICLLYTSPSPRDKRQSRMPSSA
;
A
#
# COMPACT_ATOMS: atom_id res chain seq x y z
N MET A 1 47.34 -1.37 -21.52
CA MET A 1 46.99 -0.53 -20.36
C MET A 1 45.77 0.32 -20.72
N PRO A 2 44.58 0.09 -20.22
CA PRO A 2 43.43 0.96 -20.49
C PRO A 2 43.48 2.19 -19.57
N LYS A 3 43.25 3.36 -20.15
CA LYS A 3 43.26 4.67 -19.50
C LYS A 3 42.14 4.74 -18.46
N LYS A 4 42.47 5.06 -17.22
CA LYS A 4 41.54 5.40 -16.16
C LYS A 4 40.70 6.62 -16.56
N GLY A 5 39.42 6.43 -16.84
CA GLY A 5 38.48 7.50 -17.07
C GLY A 5 38.23 8.26 -15.78
N ASN A 6 38.52 9.56 -15.77
CA ASN A 6 38.15 10.49 -14.72
C ASN A 6 36.60 10.55 -14.61
N PHE A 7 36.02 9.85 -13.65
CA PHE A 7 34.67 10.13 -13.21
C PHE A 7 34.65 11.52 -12.58
N LYS A 8 34.22 12.54 -13.34
CA LYS A 8 33.88 13.84 -12.79
C LYS A 8 32.76 13.61 -11.75
N GLN A 9 33.06 13.85 -10.46
CA GLN A 9 32.04 13.97 -9.44
C GLN A 9 30.96 14.92 -9.97
N LYS A 10 29.74 14.41 -10.15
CA LYS A 10 28.59 15.26 -10.45
C LYS A 10 28.47 16.30 -9.33
N LYS A 11 28.68 17.58 -9.65
CA LYS A 11 28.38 18.68 -8.74
C LYS A 11 26.94 18.44 -8.24
N LYS A 12 26.76 18.24 -6.93
CA LYS A 12 25.42 18.27 -6.29
C LYS A 12 24.73 19.53 -6.81
N LEU A 13 23.64 19.35 -7.55
CA LEU A 13 22.76 20.47 -7.90
C LEU A 13 22.32 21.05 -6.56
N ARG A 14 22.72 22.32 -6.29
CA ARG A 14 22.21 23.02 -5.11
C ARG A 14 20.70 23.01 -5.20
N ASN A 15 20.04 22.37 -4.24
CA ASN A 15 18.59 22.38 -4.15
C ASN A 15 18.11 23.82 -4.18
N ARG A 16 17.41 24.20 -5.27
CA ARG A 16 16.74 25.48 -5.34
C ARG A 16 15.52 25.38 -4.44
N GLY A 17 15.44 26.19 -3.40
CA GLY A 17 14.35 26.18 -2.45
C GLY A 17 14.80 26.59 -1.05
N ARG A 18 14.02 26.17 -0.05
CA ARG A 18 14.32 26.42 1.35
C ARG A 18 15.57 25.64 1.79
N ASN A 19 16.30 26.22 2.74
CA ASN A 19 17.44 25.53 3.35
C ASN A 19 16.95 24.38 4.24
N VAL A 20 17.67 23.28 4.18
CA VAL A 20 17.43 22.11 5.04
C VAL A 20 17.80 22.47 6.48
N ASP A 21 16.91 22.18 7.42
CA ASP A 21 17.19 22.23 8.85
C ASP A 21 17.89 20.91 9.24
N PRO A 22 19.19 20.93 9.65
CA PRO A 22 19.91 19.70 9.96
C PRO A 22 19.27 18.87 11.08
N ALA A 23 18.71 19.55 12.10
CA ALA A 23 18.08 18.86 13.22
C ALA A 23 16.82 18.11 12.80
N VAL A 24 16.00 18.69 11.89
CA VAL A 24 14.82 18.03 11.33
C VAL A 24 15.23 16.86 10.45
N ARG A 25 16.28 17.03 9.64
CA ARG A 25 16.83 15.97 8.79
C ARG A 25 17.30 14.75 9.61
N ASP A 26 18.08 15.00 10.66
CA ASP A 26 18.59 13.94 11.53
C ASP A 26 17.46 13.26 12.30
N ASN A 27 16.44 14.01 12.72
CA ASN A 27 15.23 13.47 13.34
C ASN A 27 14.47 12.57 12.37
N LEU A 28 14.33 12.95 11.08
CA LEU A 28 13.67 12.11 10.09
C LEU A 28 14.42 10.79 9.84
N ILE A 29 15.75 10.81 9.82
CA ILE A 29 16.54 9.58 9.69
C ILE A 29 16.24 8.63 10.86
N GLN A 30 16.20 9.13 12.08
CA GLN A 30 15.86 8.33 13.27
C GLN A 30 14.38 7.87 13.25
N LEU A 31 13.49 8.75 12.79
CA LEU A 31 12.06 8.47 12.76
C LEU A 31 11.70 7.36 11.77
N ILE A 32 12.33 7.40 10.59
CA ILE A 32 12.09 6.48 9.49
C ILE A 32 12.89 5.19 9.69
N ASP A 33 14.03 5.27 10.41
CA ASP A 33 14.91 4.14 10.77
C ASP A 33 15.44 3.36 9.55
N ILE A 34 15.85 4.11 8.50
CA ILE A 34 16.47 3.54 7.29
C ILE A 34 17.74 4.33 6.95
N GLN A 35 18.73 3.64 6.38
CA GLN A 35 19.98 4.27 5.94
C GLN A 35 19.99 4.60 4.45
N ASP A 36 19.27 3.83 3.63
CA ASP A 36 19.23 4.01 2.19
C ASP A 36 17.84 4.52 1.76
N PHE A 37 17.74 5.83 1.56
CA PHE A 37 16.51 6.48 1.15
C PHE A 37 16.29 6.33 -0.35
N ARG A 38 15.19 5.69 -0.73
CA ARG A 38 14.80 5.45 -2.11
C ARG A 38 13.65 6.36 -2.52
N ARG A 39 13.75 6.96 -3.70
CA ARG A 39 12.72 7.87 -4.24
C ARG A 39 11.35 7.19 -4.38
N ASP A 40 11.32 5.93 -4.79
CA ASP A 40 10.09 5.16 -4.97
C ASP A 40 9.35 4.83 -3.67
N HIS A 41 9.95 5.12 -2.50
CA HIS A 41 9.32 4.99 -1.17
C HIS A 41 8.84 6.33 -0.59
N LEU A 42 8.72 7.38 -1.39
CA LEU A 42 8.31 8.70 -0.90
C LEU A 42 6.97 8.65 -0.14
N ILE A 43 6.00 7.89 -0.64
CA ILE A 43 4.67 7.76 -0.01
C ILE A 43 4.78 7.08 1.34
N GLU A 44 5.55 6.00 1.45
CA GLU A 44 5.78 5.30 2.70
C GLU A 44 6.45 6.20 3.75
N TYR A 45 7.40 7.03 3.33
CA TYR A 45 8.04 7.99 4.25
C TYR A 45 7.06 9.08 4.71
N LEU A 46 6.20 9.56 3.81
CA LEU A 46 5.14 10.50 4.17
C LEU A 46 4.16 9.87 5.18
N HIS A 47 3.82 8.58 5.01
CA HIS A 47 3.02 7.85 5.99
C HIS A 47 3.70 7.76 7.36
N VAL A 48 4.99 7.44 7.41
CA VAL A 48 5.73 7.38 8.69
C VAL A 48 5.71 8.73 9.42
N ILE A 49 5.90 9.83 8.68
CA ILE A 49 5.82 11.19 9.23
C ILE A 49 4.41 11.48 9.74
N GLN A 50 3.39 11.22 8.91
CA GLN A 50 1.98 11.44 9.26
C GLN A 50 1.57 10.64 10.48
N ASP A 51 1.92 9.35 10.54
CA ASP A 51 1.52 8.45 11.62
C ASP A 51 2.15 8.81 12.97
N LYS A 52 3.44 9.21 12.95
CA LYS A 52 4.21 9.49 14.17
C LYS A 52 4.09 10.94 14.65
N ILE A 53 4.00 11.90 13.72
CA ILE A 53 3.98 13.34 14.02
C ILE A 53 2.54 13.87 13.96
N GLY A 54 1.69 13.29 13.12
CA GLY A 54 0.29 13.70 12.93
C GLY A 54 0.09 14.74 11.82
N TYR A 55 1.17 15.26 11.21
CA TYR A 55 1.13 16.20 10.10
C TYR A 55 2.47 16.26 9.38
N ILE A 56 2.49 16.84 8.20
CA ILE A 56 3.70 17.07 7.38
C ILE A 56 3.85 18.56 7.17
N ASP A 57 4.90 19.17 7.71
CA ASP A 57 5.18 20.58 7.51
C ASP A 57 6.28 20.82 6.45
N GLU A 58 6.52 22.10 6.14
CA GLU A 58 7.49 22.52 5.15
C GLU A 58 8.91 22.07 5.47
N LYS A 59 9.27 21.95 6.77
CA LYS A 59 10.62 21.51 7.19
C LYS A 59 10.78 20.02 6.94
N HIS A 60 9.75 19.21 7.25
CA HIS A 60 9.74 17.77 6.95
C HIS A 60 9.86 17.52 5.44
N MET A 61 9.07 18.24 4.62
CA MET A 61 9.13 18.09 3.16
C MET A 61 10.51 18.51 2.59
N THR A 62 11.10 19.57 3.12
CA THR A 62 12.43 20.05 2.71
C THR A 62 13.52 19.03 3.06
N ALA A 63 13.48 18.47 4.28
CA ALA A 63 14.44 17.48 4.73
C ALA A 63 14.29 16.15 3.96
N LEU A 64 13.05 15.72 3.70
CA LEU A 64 12.77 14.51 2.92
C LEU A 64 13.24 14.65 1.47
N ALA A 65 13.06 15.81 0.85
CA ALA A 65 13.58 16.12 -0.48
C ALA A 65 15.12 16.01 -0.57
N ASP A 66 15.81 16.47 0.46
CA ASP A 66 17.29 16.35 0.55
C ASP A 66 17.72 14.89 0.72
N LEU A 67 17.04 14.13 1.57
CA LEU A 67 17.33 12.70 1.79
C LEU A 67 17.12 11.85 0.52
N LEU A 68 16.12 12.20 -0.28
CA LEU A 68 15.76 11.49 -1.52
C LEU A 68 16.49 12.01 -2.78
N ASP A 69 17.27 13.11 -2.67
CA ASP A 69 17.90 13.81 -3.79
C ASP A 69 16.88 14.20 -4.91
N ILE A 70 15.68 14.65 -4.50
CA ILE A 70 14.62 15.16 -5.37
C ILE A 70 14.28 16.61 -5.07
N SER A 71 13.47 17.25 -5.91
CA SER A 71 13.06 18.63 -5.67
C SER A 71 12.03 18.73 -4.52
N GLN A 72 12.08 19.85 -3.77
CA GLN A 72 11.07 20.13 -2.74
C GLN A 72 9.66 20.22 -3.33
N THR A 73 9.55 20.67 -4.58
CA THR A 73 8.28 20.74 -5.32
C THR A 73 7.69 19.34 -5.54
N GLU A 74 8.50 18.34 -5.87
CA GLU A 74 8.03 16.96 -6.04
C GLU A 74 7.45 16.40 -4.74
N VAL A 75 8.14 16.60 -3.61
CA VAL A 75 7.63 16.16 -2.31
C VAL A 75 6.32 16.87 -1.96
N TYR A 76 6.26 18.20 -2.20
CA TYR A 76 5.07 18.99 -1.95
C TYR A 76 3.89 18.56 -2.83
N GLU A 77 4.11 18.33 -4.12
CA GLU A 77 3.08 17.89 -5.06
C GLU A 77 2.49 16.53 -4.65
N VAL A 78 3.32 15.58 -4.26
CA VAL A 78 2.87 14.27 -3.79
C VAL A 78 2.12 14.38 -2.47
N ALA A 79 2.70 15.07 -1.48
CA ALA A 79 2.08 15.21 -0.17
C ALA A 79 0.72 15.92 -0.22
N THR A 80 0.55 16.92 -1.09
CA THR A 80 -0.70 17.67 -1.24
C THR A 80 -1.71 17.03 -2.18
N PHE A 81 -1.28 16.11 -3.05
CA PHE A 81 -2.19 15.40 -3.95
C PHE A 81 -3.09 14.41 -3.19
N TYR A 82 -2.53 13.73 -2.20
CA TYR A 82 -3.25 12.73 -1.40
C TYR A 82 -3.84 13.37 -0.15
N HIS A 83 -5.16 13.44 -0.06
CA HIS A 83 -5.87 14.04 1.07
C HIS A 83 -5.69 13.29 2.41
N HIS A 84 -5.08 12.10 2.37
CA HIS A 84 -4.69 11.35 3.55
C HIS A 84 -3.65 12.12 4.39
N PHE A 85 -2.78 12.90 3.75
CA PHE A 85 -1.70 13.64 4.39
C PHE A 85 -2.14 15.03 4.82
N ASP A 86 -1.90 15.36 6.09
CA ASP A 86 -2.16 16.68 6.66
C ASP A 86 -0.97 17.60 6.43
N VAL A 87 -0.95 18.28 5.29
CA VAL A 87 0.15 19.18 4.92
C VAL A 87 -0.07 20.56 5.53
N ILE A 88 0.89 20.99 6.37
CA ILE A 88 0.90 22.31 7.01
C ILE A 88 1.86 23.24 6.29
N THR A 89 1.33 24.37 5.82
CA THR A 89 2.09 25.48 5.24
C THR A 89 1.91 26.74 6.07
N ASN A 90 2.67 27.81 5.77
CA ASN A 90 2.56 29.06 6.48
C ASN A 90 1.08 29.56 6.50
N GLY A 91 0.55 29.75 7.70
CA GLY A 91 -0.82 30.23 7.93
C GLY A 91 -1.89 29.14 8.17
N THR A 92 -1.55 27.87 8.05
CA THR A 92 -2.44 26.77 8.44
C THR A 92 -2.19 26.31 9.88
N SER A 93 -3.27 26.05 10.62
CA SER A 93 -3.19 25.50 11.98
C SER A 93 -2.89 23.99 11.94
N LYS A 94 -2.22 23.50 12.98
CA LYS A 94 -2.03 22.05 13.16
C LYS A 94 -3.37 21.37 13.34
N PRO A 95 -3.58 20.17 12.75
CA PRO A 95 -4.77 19.39 13.01
C PRO A 95 -4.84 18.99 14.50
N GLN A 96 -6.02 18.62 14.96
CA GLN A 96 -6.21 18.02 16.29
C GLN A 96 -5.35 16.74 16.39
N SER A 97 -4.88 16.43 17.58
CA SER A 97 -4.01 15.27 17.83
C SER A 97 -4.66 13.92 17.52
N LEU A 98 -5.99 13.88 17.44
CA LEU A 98 -6.75 12.69 17.10
C LEU A 98 -7.77 13.00 16.00
N THR A 99 -7.82 12.11 15.00
CA THR A 99 -8.80 12.15 13.93
C THR A 99 -9.60 10.86 13.93
N VAL A 100 -10.92 11.00 13.84
CA VAL A 100 -11.85 9.92 13.51
C VAL A 100 -12.22 10.10 12.04
N ARG A 101 -11.94 9.09 11.21
CA ARG A 101 -12.32 9.08 9.79
C ARG A 101 -13.59 8.26 9.62
N VAL A 102 -14.65 8.88 9.10
CA VAL A 102 -15.94 8.21 8.85
C VAL A 102 -16.14 8.09 7.36
N CYS A 103 -16.37 6.88 6.90
CA CYS A 103 -16.67 6.62 5.48
C CYS A 103 -17.99 7.26 5.09
N ASP A 104 -17.98 8.09 4.04
CA ASP A 104 -19.16 8.76 3.48
C ASP A 104 -19.56 8.24 2.09
N SER A 105 -19.04 7.05 1.70
CA SER A 105 -19.45 6.40 0.46
C SER A 105 -20.87 5.82 0.56
N VAL A 106 -21.46 5.55 -0.58
CA VAL A 106 -22.89 5.22 -0.74
C VAL A 106 -23.42 4.18 0.28
N SER A 107 -22.70 3.09 0.51
CA SER A 107 -23.11 2.06 1.48
C SER A 107 -23.19 2.61 2.91
N CYS A 108 -22.25 3.45 3.30
CA CYS A 108 -22.21 4.06 4.63
C CYS A 108 -23.26 5.16 4.76
N GLN A 109 -23.46 5.99 3.74
CA GLN A 109 -24.52 7.02 3.74
C GLN A 109 -25.90 6.40 3.91
N LEU A 110 -26.20 5.33 3.14
CA LEU A 110 -27.48 4.61 3.26
C LEU A 110 -27.68 3.95 4.65
N ASN A 111 -26.60 3.76 5.42
CA ASN A 111 -26.63 3.19 6.76
C ASN A 111 -26.37 4.21 7.87
N GLY A 112 -26.59 5.50 7.62
CA GLY A 112 -26.60 6.54 8.66
C GLY A 112 -25.23 7.17 8.94
N ALA A 113 -24.27 7.19 8.00
CA ALA A 113 -22.97 7.83 8.19
C ALA A 113 -23.08 9.33 8.46
N ASP A 114 -24.02 10.03 7.82
CA ASP A 114 -24.22 11.47 8.03
C ASP A 114 -24.71 11.76 9.45
N GLU A 115 -25.65 10.97 9.96
CA GLU A 115 -26.12 11.07 11.37
C GLU A 115 -24.98 10.77 12.35
N LEU A 116 -24.17 9.77 12.08
CA LEU A 116 -23.00 9.44 12.89
C LEU A 116 -22.00 10.61 12.94
N ILE A 117 -21.71 11.22 11.81
CA ILE A 117 -20.80 12.37 11.72
C ILE A 117 -21.34 13.54 12.56
N GLU A 118 -22.63 13.90 12.40
CA GLU A 118 -23.25 14.97 13.16
C GLU A 118 -23.21 14.69 14.69
N ASN A 119 -23.51 13.47 15.09
CA ASN A 119 -23.44 13.05 16.49
C ASN A 119 -22.01 13.15 17.06
N LEU A 120 -20.99 12.78 16.28
CA LEU A 120 -19.59 12.88 16.68
C LEU A 120 -19.13 14.34 16.78
N GLU A 121 -19.46 15.18 15.80
CA GLU A 121 -19.12 16.61 15.79
C GLU A 121 -19.77 17.33 17.00
N ASN A 122 -21.05 17.05 17.27
CA ASN A 122 -21.77 17.61 18.41
C ASN A 122 -21.20 17.17 19.75
N TYR A 123 -20.74 15.91 19.85
CA TYR A 123 -20.18 15.38 21.09
C TYR A 123 -18.76 15.93 21.36
N TYR A 124 -17.87 15.87 20.36
CA TYR A 124 -16.47 16.25 20.56
C TYR A 124 -16.20 17.75 20.45
N LYS A 125 -17.07 18.51 19.81
CA LYS A 125 -17.00 19.99 19.71
C LYS A 125 -15.60 20.51 19.31
N GLY A 126 -14.95 19.82 18.36
CA GLY A 126 -13.63 20.18 17.86
C GLY A 126 -12.43 19.69 18.68
N THR A 127 -12.64 18.96 19.80
CA THR A 127 -11.53 18.35 20.55
C THR A 127 -10.93 17.13 19.81
N VAL A 128 -11.73 16.46 19.02
CA VAL A 128 -11.36 15.40 18.07
C VAL A 128 -11.78 15.85 16.68
N ARG A 129 -10.92 15.69 15.69
CA ARG A 129 -11.26 15.98 14.29
C ARG A 129 -12.12 14.85 13.73
N ILE A 130 -13.29 15.20 13.18
CA ILE A 130 -14.14 14.28 12.44
C ILE A 130 -13.91 14.54 10.96
N GLN A 131 -13.48 13.53 10.22
CA GLN A 131 -13.12 13.65 8.81
C GLN A 131 -13.95 12.67 7.98
N ARG A 132 -14.63 13.20 6.95
CA ARG A 132 -15.26 12.39 5.92
C ARG A 132 -14.19 11.79 5.01
N VAL A 133 -14.28 10.50 4.72
CA VAL A 133 -13.34 9.81 3.86
C VAL A 133 -14.06 8.91 2.84
N PRO A 134 -13.42 8.63 1.68
CA PRO A 134 -13.92 7.64 0.73
C PRO A 134 -14.05 6.25 1.35
N CYS A 135 -14.53 5.29 0.54
CA CYS A 135 -14.73 3.92 1.00
C CYS A 135 -13.48 3.31 1.61
N ILE A 136 -13.60 2.86 2.86
CA ILE A 136 -12.54 2.15 3.61
C ILE A 136 -12.63 0.63 3.50
N GLY A 137 -13.42 0.10 2.54
CA GLY A 137 -13.51 -1.33 2.24
C GLY A 137 -14.29 -2.17 3.27
N ARG A 138 -15.10 -1.55 4.14
CA ARG A 138 -15.92 -2.25 5.17
C ARG A 138 -17.42 -2.12 4.91
N CYS A 139 -17.80 -2.20 3.64
CA CYS A 139 -19.19 -1.96 3.21
C CYS A 139 -20.20 -2.96 3.78
N GLN A 140 -19.76 -4.22 4.09
CA GLN A 140 -20.62 -5.24 4.71
C GLN A 140 -21.03 -4.89 6.16
N SER A 141 -20.31 -3.95 6.79
CA SER A 141 -20.53 -3.54 8.18
C SER A 141 -20.71 -2.03 8.30
N ALA A 142 -21.38 -1.44 7.31
CA ALA A 142 -21.71 -0.02 7.29
C ALA A 142 -22.68 0.37 8.46
N PRO A 143 -22.58 1.63 8.97
CA PRO A 143 -21.58 2.61 8.66
C PRO A 143 -20.23 2.24 9.27
N ALA A 144 -19.15 2.61 8.60
CA ALA A 144 -17.79 2.26 9.03
C ALA A 144 -16.94 3.51 9.29
N ALA A 145 -16.06 3.40 10.27
CA ALA A 145 -15.15 4.48 10.64
C ALA A 145 -13.78 3.92 11.03
N THR A 146 -12.78 4.78 11.15
CA THR A 146 -11.50 4.43 11.76
C THR A 146 -11.09 5.44 12.82
N VAL A 147 -10.47 4.96 13.89
CA VAL A 147 -9.81 5.78 14.90
C VAL A 147 -8.34 5.42 14.88
N LYS A 148 -7.53 6.20 14.20
CA LYS A 148 -6.18 5.82 13.77
C LYS A 148 -6.21 4.52 12.94
N PHE A 149 -5.60 3.43 13.45
CA PHE A 149 -5.57 2.13 12.77
C PHE A 149 -6.69 1.18 13.23
N ASN A 150 -7.47 1.56 14.25
CA ASN A 150 -8.60 0.74 14.71
C ASN A 150 -9.79 0.98 13.78
N GLU A 151 -10.21 -0.08 13.10
CA GLU A 151 -11.34 -0.10 12.19
C GLU A 151 -12.63 -0.42 12.95
N VAL A 152 -13.66 0.39 12.77
CA VAL A 152 -14.91 0.32 13.55
C VAL A 152 -16.05 -0.10 12.64
N ASP A 153 -16.47 -1.34 12.78
CA ASP A 153 -17.63 -1.93 12.10
C ASP A 153 -18.93 -1.51 12.76
N LYS A 154 -19.98 -1.22 11.94
CA LYS A 154 -21.28 -0.71 12.44
C LYS A 154 -21.02 0.40 13.45
N ALA A 155 -20.27 1.41 12.97
CA ALA A 155 -19.75 2.47 13.80
C ALA A 155 -20.89 3.28 14.44
N ASP A 156 -20.75 3.55 15.73
CA ASP A 156 -21.62 4.43 16.49
C ASP A 156 -20.79 5.27 17.48
N LEU A 157 -21.40 6.29 18.05
CA LEU A 157 -20.74 7.18 19.01
C LEU A 157 -20.18 6.41 20.22
N LYS A 158 -20.88 5.38 20.71
CA LYS A 158 -20.47 4.61 21.90
C LYS A 158 -19.21 3.81 21.63
N LYS A 159 -19.12 3.10 20.50
CA LYS A 159 -17.95 2.34 20.10
C LYS A 159 -16.74 3.23 19.91
N ILE A 160 -16.90 4.33 19.15
CA ILE A 160 -15.83 5.29 18.89
C ILE A 160 -15.34 5.91 20.20
N LYS A 161 -16.26 6.33 21.08
CA LYS A 161 -15.91 6.84 22.39
C LYS A 161 -15.13 5.81 23.22
N THR A 162 -15.55 4.55 23.26
CA THR A 162 -14.86 3.49 23.99
C THR A 162 -13.42 3.29 23.48
N ILE A 163 -13.21 3.31 22.16
CA ILE A 163 -11.88 3.19 21.56
C ILE A 163 -10.98 4.37 21.96
N ILE A 164 -11.53 5.59 21.95
CA ILE A 164 -10.78 6.80 22.30
C ILE A 164 -10.45 6.82 23.79
N ASP A 165 -11.41 6.53 24.66
CA ASP A 165 -11.22 6.51 26.12
C ASP A 165 -10.18 5.47 26.54
N ASN A 166 -10.21 4.29 25.91
CA ASN A 166 -9.25 3.20 26.17
C ASN A 166 -7.93 3.35 25.41
N LYS A 167 -7.81 4.33 24.50
CA LYS A 167 -6.65 4.49 23.59
C LYS A 167 -6.33 3.23 22.78
N SER A 168 -7.35 2.47 22.40
CA SER A 168 -7.22 1.23 21.63
C SER A 168 -7.10 1.55 20.14
N PHE A 169 -5.96 2.08 19.71
CA PHE A 169 -5.77 2.64 18.36
C PHE A 169 -5.16 1.66 17.37
N ASP A 170 -4.68 0.51 17.83
CA ASP A 170 -4.11 -0.53 16.99
C ASP A 170 -5.21 -1.27 16.21
N PRO A 171 -4.87 -1.86 15.04
CA PRO A 171 -5.83 -2.65 14.29
C PRO A 171 -6.28 -3.88 15.09
N VAL A 172 -7.54 -4.23 14.97
CA VAL A 172 -8.06 -5.48 15.53
C VAL A 172 -7.78 -6.59 14.52
N ILE A 173 -6.85 -7.49 14.86
CA ILE A 173 -6.50 -8.60 13.99
C ILE A 173 -7.54 -9.71 14.15
N PRO A 174 -8.26 -10.11 13.08
CA PRO A 174 -9.21 -11.21 13.14
C PRO A 174 -8.49 -12.56 13.29
N ASP A 175 -9.24 -13.58 13.70
CA ASP A 175 -8.76 -14.96 13.62
C ASP A 175 -8.65 -15.37 12.15
N TYR A 176 -7.50 -15.95 11.77
CA TYR A 176 -7.22 -16.37 10.41
C TYR A 176 -6.44 -17.67 10.39
N ILE A 177 -6.48 -18.40 9.28
CA ILE A 177 -5.70 -19.63 9.06
C ILE A 177 -4.22 -19.23 8.92
N GLY A 178 -3.44 -19.54 9.95
CA GLY A 178 -2.00 -19.31 9.96
C GLY A 178 -1.21 -20.38 9.19
N MET A 179 0.10 -20.17 9.04
CA MET A 179 0.96 -21.05 8.25
C MET A 179 0.90 -22.51 8.69
N GLU A 180 0.93 -22.78 9.99
CA GLU A 180 0.95 -24.17 10.51
C GLU A 180 -0.33 -24.91 10.17
N GLU A 181 -1.48 -24.28 10.38
CA GLU A 181 -2.80 -24.83 10.06
C GLU A 181 -2.95 -25.05 8.55
N TYR A 182 -2.55 -24.06 7.75
CA TYR A 182 -2.59 -24.14 6.28
C TYR A 182 -1.74 -25.31 5.74
N ILE A 183 -0.55 -25.54 6.33
CA ILE A 183 0.31 -26.67 5.94
C ILE A 183 -0.31 -28.01 6.36
N GLN A 184 -0.91 -28.10 7.55
CA GLN A 184 -1.59 -29.34 8.01
C GLN A 184 -2.71 -29.74 7.05
N ASP A 185 -3.36 -28.79 6.42
CA ASP A 185 -4.42 -29.02 5.41
C ASP A 185 -3.88 -29.26 3.99
N GLY A 186 -2.55 -29.49 3.84
CA GLY A 186 -1.92 -29.76 2.55
C GLY A 186 -1.45 -28.51 1.78
N GLY A 187 -1.48 -27.35 2.41
CA GLY A 187 -1.00 -26.12 1.82
C GLY A 187 0.49 -26.17 1.45
N TYR A 188 0.85 -25.44 0.38
CA TYR A 188 2.17 -25.40 -0.25
C TYR A 188 2.67 -26.72 -0.88
N GLU A 189 1.88 -27.79 -0.89
CA GLU A 189 2.27 -29.02 -1.60
C GLU A 189 2.34 -28.81 -3.10
N LEU A 190 1.33 -28.15 -3.69
CA LEU A 190 1.29 -27.84 -5.11
C LEU A 190 2.47 -26.94 -5.52
N TYR A 191 2.74 -25.90 -4.77
CA TYR A 191 3.90 -25.03 -4.97
C TYR A 191 5.21 -25.83 -4.96
N SER A 192 5.38 -26.71 -3.97
CA SER A 192 6.57 -27.54 -3.82
C SER A 192 6.76 -28.52 -4.98
N GLN A 193 5.67 -29.10 -5.50
CA GLN A 193 5.69 -30.01 -6.66
C GLN A 193 6.07 -29.27 -7.95
N ILE A 194 5.60 -28.04 -8.14
CA ILE A 194 5.97 -27.18 -9.29
C ILE A 194 7.44 -26.76 -9.18
N LYS A 195 7.88 -26.32 -8.00
CA LYS A 195 9.25 -25.87 -7.75
C LYS A 195 10.28 -26.99 -7.96
N THR A 196 9.95 -28.22 -7.61
CA THR A 196 10.82 -29.39 -7.80
C THR A 196 10.73 -29.99 -9.21
N GLY A 197 9.89 -29.47 -10.08
CA GLY A 197 9.68 -29.95 -11.45
C GLY A 197 8.85 -31.24 -11.53
N LYS A 198 8.23 -31.68 -10.44
CA LYS A 198 7.29 -32.82 -10.43
C LYS A 198 6.05 -32.51 -11.27
N ILE A 199 5.59 -31.26 -11.21
CA ILE A 199 4.54 -30.69 -12.07
C ILE A 199 5.21 -29.69 -13.02
N LYS A 200 4.97 -29.84 -14.31
CA LYS A 200 5.53 -28.95 -15.34
C LYS A 200 4.78 -27.61 -15.34
N LYS A 201 5.49 -26.53 -15.58
CA LYS A 201 4.93 -25.17 -15.65
C LYS A 201 3.85 -25.05 -16.73
N GLU A 202 4.10 -25.65 -17.87
CA GLU A 202 3.21 -25.66 -19.03
C GLU A 202 1.86 -26.34 -18.69
N SER A 203 1.88 -27.42 -17.90
CA SER A 203 0.65 -28.10 -17.49
C SER A 203 -0.20 -27.26 -16.55
N VAL A 204 0.41 -26.40 -15.72
CA VAL A 204 -0.32 -25.44 -14.87
C VAL A 204 -1.04 -24.40 -15.73
N VAL A 205 -0.36 -23.89 -16.76
CA VAL A 205 -0.97 -22.92 -17.70
C VAL A 205 -2.11 -23.56 -18.49
N GLU A 206 -1.94 -24.82 -18.92
CA GLU A 206 -2.99 -25.56 -19.63
C GLU A 206 -4.23 -25.77 -18.72
N GLU A 207 -4.02 -26.14 -17.46
CA GLU A 207 -5.11 -26.30 -16.49
C GLU A 207 -5.84 -24.97 -16.24
N LEU A 208 -5.11 -23.84 -16.11
CA LEU A 208 -5.72 -22.53 -16.00
C LEU A 208 -6.53 -22.13 -17.24
N LYS A 209 -6.12 -22.53 -18.44
CA LYS A 209 -6.89 -22.31 -19.68
C LYS A 209 -8.16 -23.15 -19.68
N ASN A 210 -8.04 -24.44 -19.30
CA ASN A 210 -9.15 -25.37 -19.26
C ASN A 210 -10.21 -25.00 -18.21
N SER A 211 -9.76 -24.46 -17.05
CA SER A 211 -10.65 -23.96 -16.00
C SER A 211 -11.41 -22.69 -16.37
N ASN A 212 -10.99 -22.01 -17.46
CA ASN A 212 -11.52 -20.72 -17.90
C ASN A 212 -11.48 -19.63 -16.80
N LEU A 213 -10.50 -19.71 -15.88
CA LEU A 213 -10.30 -18.71 -14.83
C LEU A 213 -9.99 -17.35 -15.45
N ARG A 214 -10.69 -16.33 -14.97
CA ARG A 214 -10.58 -14.95 -15.46
C ARG A 214 -10.25 -14.01 -14.32
N GLY A 215 -9.62 -12.89 -14.67
CA GLY A 215 -9.39 -11.80 -13.73
C GLY A 215 -10.70 -11.19 -13.24
N LEU A 216 -10.75 -10.80 -11.97
CA LEU A 216 -11.92 -10.19 -11.32
C LEU A 216 -11.81 -8.65 -11.21
N GLY A 217 -10.81 -8.04 -11.84
CA GLY A 217 -10.61 -6.59 -11.86
C GLY A 217 -11.38 -5.82 -12.93
N GLY A 218 -12.47 -6.41 -13.46
CA GLY A 218 -13.36 -5.76 -14.46
C GLY A 218 -13.12 -6.23 -15.90
N ALA A 219 -11.89 -6.28 -16.40
CA ALA A 219 -11.61 -6.68 -17.80
C ALA A 219 -11.85 -8.16 -18.10
N GLY A 220 -11.88 -9.03 -17.09
CA GLY A 220 -12.16 -10.46 -17.27
C GLY A 220 -11.16 -11.20 -18.15
N PHE A 221 -9.89 -10.75 -18.20
CA PHE A 221 -8.88 -11.37 -19.05
C PHE A 221 -8.56 -12.81 -18.58
N PRO A 222 -8.46 -13.82 -19.50
CA PRO A 222 -8.19 -15.21 -19.13
C PRO A 222 -6.81 -15.36 -18.47
N ALA A 223 -6.78 -15.90 -17.24
CA ALA A 223 -5.56 -16.02 -16.45
C ALA A 223 -4.48 -16.88 -17.11
N GLY A 224 -4.85 -18.05 -17.65
CA GLY A 224 -3.93 -18.94 -18.34
C GLY A 224 -3.32 -18.32 -19.58
N GLN A 225 -4.08 -17.55 -20.36
CA GLN A 225 -3.56 -16.82 -21.52
C GLN A 225 -2.60 -15.70 -21.10
N LYS A 226 -2.90 -14.99 -20.01
CA LYS A 226 -2.00 -13.95 -19.46
C LYS A 226 -0.66 -14.55 -19.05
N TRP A 227 -0.65 -15.67 -18.36
CA TRP A 227 0.57 -16.32 -17.93
C TRP A 227 1.40 -16.83 -19.11
N GLU A 228 0.76 -17.42 -20.13
CA GLU A 228 1.43 -17.87 -21.36
C GLU A 228 2.13 -16.71 -22.09
N ILE A 229 1.44 -15.57 -22.25
CA ILE A 229 2.03 -14.36 -22.85
C ILE A 229 3.25 -13.90 -22.06
N LEU A 230 3.18 -13.91 -20.73
CA LEU A 230 4.27 -13.47 -19.86
C LEU A 230 5.46 -14.42 -19.89
N MET A 231 5.25 -15.73 -20.01
CA MET A 231 6.33 -16.72 -20.15
C MET A 231 7.18 -16.46 -21.43
N GLY A 232 6.60 -15.87 -22.45
CA GLY A 232 7.30 -15.48 -23.69
C GLY A 232 8.06 -14.14 -23.60
N GLN A 233 7.94 -13.38 -22.52
CA GLN A 233 8.62 -12.09 -22.38
C GLN A 233 10.05 -12.25 -21.85
N PRO A 234 10.98 -11.33 -22.17
CA PRO A 234 12.35 -11.37 -21.66
C PRO A 234 12.41 -11.14 -20.15
N GLN A 235 13.50 -11.58 -19.52
CA GLN A 235 13.86 -11.25 -18.14
C GLN A 235 14.51 -9.85 -18.06
N PRO A 236 14.46 -9.17 -16.90
CA PRO A 236 13.77 -9.57 -15.67
C PRO A 236 12.25 -9.40 -15.74
N ARG A 237 11.52 -10.33 -15.14
CA ARG A 237 10.06 -10.24 -15.01
C ARG A 237 9.68 -9.84 -13.60
N LEU A 238 8.80 -8.86 -13.50
CA LEU A 238 8.35 -8.32 -12.25
C LEU A 238 6.86 -8.61 -12.06
N PHE A 239 6.45 -8.85 -10.82
CA PHE A 239 5.07 -9.15 -10.49
C PHE A 239 4.51 -8.07 -9.57
N ALA A 240 3.59 -7.27 -10.06
CA ALA A 240 2.83 -6.31 -9.27
C ALA A 240 1.45 -6.88 -8.94
N ILE A 241 1.19 -7.08 -7.67
CA ILE A 241 -0.09 -7.57 -7.16
C ILE A 241 -0.87 -6.38 -6.65
N ASN A 242 -2.01 -6.13 -7.26
CA ASN A 242 -2.89 -5.04 -6.92
C ASN A 242 -3.87 -5.46 -5.82
N LEU A 243 -3.63 -4.98 -4.60
CA LEU A 243 -4.51 -5.09 -3.44
C LEU A 243 -5.07 -3.72 -3.03
N ASP A 244 -5.19 -2.79 -3.99
CA ASP A 244 -5.86 -1.50 -3.79
C ASP A 244 -7.34 -1.61 -4.17
N GLU A 245 -8.10 -2.31 -3.35
CA GLU A 245 -9.52 -2.59 -3.51
C GLU A 245 -10.37 -1.38 -3.11
N GLY A 246 -10.43 -0.38 -3.99
CA GLY A 246 -11.04 0.93 -3.70
C GLY A 246 -12.53 1.06 -4.04
N GLU A 247 -13.13 0.11 -4.77
CA GLU A 247 -14.53 0.19 -5.21
C GLU A 247 -15.52 0.08 -4.04
N PRO A 248 -16.45 1.03 -3.87
CA PRO A 248 -17.53 0.90 -2.91
C PRO A 248 -18.36 -0.37 -3.13
N GLY A 249 -18.58 -1.14 -2.05
CA GLY A 249 -19.27 -2.44 -2.13
C GLY A 249 -18.34 -3.63 -2.38
N THR A 250 -17.05 -3.41 -2.65
CA THR A 250 -16.08 -4.47 -2.90
C THR A 250 -15.16 -4.66 -1.70
N PHE A 251 -15.08 -5.87 -1.19
CA PHE A 251 -14.24 -6.27 -0.05
C PHE A 251 -13.80 -7.74 -0.15
N LYS A 252 -13.70 -8.29 -1.37
CA LYS A 252 -13.31 -9.68 -1.61
C LYS A 252 -11.85 -9.95 -1.24
N ASP A 253 -10.95 -9.03 -1.55
CA ASP A 253 -9.52 -9.19 -1.28
C ASP A 253 -9.28 -9.16 0.23
N ARG A 254 -9.87 -8.17 0.92
CA ARG A 254 -9.79 -8.09 2.37
C ARG A 254 -10.33 -9.34 3.05
N PHE A 255 -11.48 -9.85 2.61
CA PHE A 255 -12.10 -11.04 3.19
C PHE A 255 -11.17 -12.25 3.15
N TYR A 256 -10.56 -12.53 2.01
CA TYR A 256 -9.62 -13.64 1.87
C TYR A 256 -8.32 -13.41 2.66
N LEU A 257 -7.80 -12.20 2.66
CA LEU A 257 -6.55 -11.88 3.36
C LEU A 257 -6.72 -11.86 4.89
N GLU A 258 -7.92 -11.56 5.38
CA GLU A 258 -8.27 -11.62 6.80
C GLU A 258 -8.68 -13.03 7.27
N SER A 259 -8.96 -13.97 6.37
CA SER A 259 -9.39 -15.33 6.72
C SER A 259 -8.39 -16.42 6.35
N ASP A 260 -7.83 -16.40 5.15
CA ASP A 260 -6.92 -17.42 4.61
C ASP A 260 -5.80 -16.76 3.77
N PRO A 261 -4.89 -16.00 4.41
CA PRO A 261 -3.81 -15.29 3.70
C PRO A 261 -2.85 -16.24 2.98
N HIS A 262 -2.68 -17.48 3.48
CA HIS A 262 -1.75 -18.43 2.90
C HIS A 262 -2.20 -18.99 1.55
N ARG A 263 -3.49 -19.07 1.29
CA ARG A 263 -4.03 -19.41 -0.04
C ARG A 263 -3.63 -18.37 -1.08
N PHE A 264 -3.70 -17.10 -0.71
CA PHE A 264 -3.21 -16.00 -1.55
C PHE A 264 -1.68 -16.09 -1.74
N LEU A 265 -0.92 -16.28 -0.66
CA LEU A 265 0.55 -16.37 -0.69
C LEU A 265 1.04 -17.58 -1.51
N GLU A 266 0.40 -18.75 -1.39
CA GLU A 266 0.72 -19.90 -2.22
C GLU A 266 0.42 -19.63 -3.69
N GLY A 267 -0.75 -19.04 -4.02
CA GLY A 267 -1.09 -18.64 -5.38
C GLY A 267 -0.07 -17.68 -5.99
N MET A 268 0.39 -16.71 -5.22
CA MET A 268 1.48 -15.80 -5.57
C MET A 268 2.78 -16.55 -5.91
N LEU A 269 3.18 -17.50 -5.08
CA LEU A 269 4.39 -18.30 -5.28
C LEU A 269 4.28 -19.25 -6.48
N ILE A 270 3.11 -19.85 -6.69
CA ILE A 270 2.83 -20.68 -7.87
C ILE A 270 2.96 -19.83 -9.13
N ALA A 271 2.29 -18.67 -9.18
CA ALA A 271 2.39 -17.74 -10.30
C ALA A 271 3.85 -17.35 -10.58
N SER A 272 4.59 -16.98 -9.52
CA SER A 272 5.99 -16.58 -9.62
C SER A 272 6.87 -17.69 -10.19
N SER A 273 6.64 -18.93 -9.77
CA SER A 273 7.43 -20.08 -10.24
C SER A 273 7.12 -20.43 -11.69
N VAL A 274 5.85 -20.37 -12.09
CA VAL A 274 5.42 -20.69 -13.46
C VAL A 274 5.91 -19.64 -14.45
N VAL A 275 5.75 -18.35 -14.11
CA VAL A 275 6.09 -17.24 -14.99
C VAL A 275 7.56 -16.80 -14.82
N GLU A 276 8.30 -17.39 -13.87
CA GLU A 276 9.72 -17.07 -13.58
C GLU A 276 9.92 -15.60 -13.20
N ILE A 277 9.32 -15.20 -12.11
CA ILE A 277 9.35 -13.83 -11.61
C ILE A 277 10.62 -13.60 -10.77
N ASP A 278 11.29 -12.48 -11.02
CA ASP A 278 12.50 -12.07 -10.28
C ASP A 278 12.17 -11.33 -8.99
N LYS A 279 11.13 -10.49 -9.01
CA LYS A 279 10.71 -9.71 -7.84
C LYS A 279 9.21 -9.48 -7.83
N ILE A 280 8.62 -9.51 -6.61
CA ILE A 280 7.19 -9.33 -6.36
C ILE A 280 6.98 -8.03 -5.59
N TYR A 281 6.00 -7.24 -6.03
CA TYR A 281 5.47 -6.10 -5.30
C TYR A 281 4.02 -6.35 -4.94
N ILE A 282 3.69 -6.26 -3.66
CA ILE A 282 2.31 -6.31 -3.18
C ILE A 282 1.91 -4.88 -2.83
N TYR A 283 1.04 -4.28 -3.65
CA TYR A 283 0.54 -2.93 -3.42
C TYR A 283 -0.77 -2.99 -2.65
N LEU A 284 -0.70 -2.72 -1.35
CA LEU A 284 -1.83 -2.81 -0.42
C LEU A 284 -2.34 -1.41 -0.10
N ARG A 285 -3.65 -1.22 -0.19
CA ARG A 285 -4.27 0.05 0.20
C ARG A 285 -4.04 0.37 1.68
N ASP A 286 -3.93 1.67 1.98
CA ASP A 286 -3.67 2.14 3.35
C ASP A 286 -4.74 1.76 4.35
N GLU A 287 -6.00 1.70 3.90
CA GLU A 287 -7.18 1.50 4.72
C GLU A 287 -7.35 0.06 5.25
N TYR A 288 -6.39 -0.84 4.97
CA TYR A 288 -6.38 -2.22 5.47
C TYR A 288 -5.24 -2.48 6.47
N PRO A 289 -5.20 -1.81 7.63
CA PRO A 289 -4.11 -1.95 8.60
C PRO A 289 -4.03 -3.35 9.21
N ALA A 290 -5.15 -4.05 9.40
CA ALA A 290 -5.15 -5.44 9.88
C ALA A 290 -4.53 -6.39 8.87
N VAL A 291 -4.90 -6.28 7.59
CA VAL A 291 -4.31 -7.05 6.49
C VAL A 291 -2.81 -6.79 6.37
N ARG A 292 -2.39 -5.53 6.49
CA ARG A 292 -0.96 -5.17 6.48
C ARG A 292 -0.19 -5.92 7.56
N HIS A 293 -0.70 -5.91 8.79
CA HIS A 293 -0.09 -6.62 9.91
C HIS A 293 0.00 -8.14 9.66
N ILE A 294 -1.08 -8.74 9.15
CA ILE A 294 -1.10 -10.16 8.79
C ILE A 294 -0.05 -10.46 7.73
N LEU A 295 -0.01 -9.70 6.63
CA LEU A 295 0.94 -9.94 5.54
C LEU A 295 2.39 -9.72 5.97
N GLU A 296 2.71 -8.69 6.76
CA GLU A 296 4.05 -8.46 7.30
C GLU A 296 4.53 -9.66 8.12
N LYS A 297 3.69 -10.20 8.98
CA LYS A 297 3.97 -11.37 9.82
C LYS A 297 4.14 -12.64 8.97
N GLU A 298 3.16 -12.94 8.11
CA GLU A 298 3.15 -14.21 7.37
C GLU A 298 4.18 -14.24 6.23
N LEU A 299 4.53 -13.10 5.63
CA LEU A 299 5.65 -13.00 4.69
C LEU A 299 7.00 -13.29 5.35
N SER A 300 7.18 -12.88 6.62
CA SER A 300 8.38 -13.25 7.38
C SER A 300 8.47 -14.76 7.59
N TYR A 301 7.38 -15.39 8.05
CA TYR A 301 7.33 -16.85 8.21
C TYR A 301 7.52 -17.58 6.89
N LEU A 302 6.99 -17.06 5.79
CA LEU A 302 7.15 -17.63 4.46
C LEU A 302 8.62 -17.63 4.00
N LYS A 303 9.34 -16.54 4.22
CA LYS A 303 10.77 -16.42 3.92
C LYS A 303 11.58 -17.46 4.71
N ASP A 304 11.30 -17.60 5.99
CA ASP A 304 11.98 -18.58 6.88
C ASP A 304 11.67 -20.01 6.44
N LYS A 305 10.40 -20.32 6.17
CA LYS A 305 9.95 -21.66 5.74
C LYS A 305 10.64 -22.15 4.48
N PHE A 306 10.83 -21.26 3.51
CA PHE A 306 11.46 -21.59 2.23
C PHE A 306 12.94 -21.19 2.17
N ASN A 307 13.62 -20.98 3.32
CA ASN A 307 15.05 -20.66 3.42
C ASN A 307 15.49 -19.55 2.45
N ASN A 308 14.71 -18.50 2.32
CA ASN A 308 14.94 -17.38 1.39
C ASN A 308 15.10 -17.80 -0.09
N THR A 309 14.49 -18.92 -0.51
CA THR A 309 14.54 -19.39 -1.90
C THR A 309 13.34 -18.95 -2.74
N ILE A 310 12.46 -18.14 -2.17
CA ILE A 310 11.37 -17.47 -2.87
C ILE A 310 11.87 -16.15 -3.49
N PRO A 311 11.20 -15.60 -4.52
CA PRO A 311 11.51 -14.27 -5.03
C PRO A 311 11.49 -13.22 -3.92
N ASP A 312 12.22 -12.12 -4.11
CA ASP A 312 12.11 -10.98 -3.19
C ASP A 312 10.71 -10.39 -3.24
N VAL A 313 10.06 -10.29 -2.09
CA VAL A 313 8.69 -9.75 -1.93
C VAL A 313 8.76 -8.45 -1.16
N GLU A 314 8.26 -7.39 -1.79
CA GLU A 314 8.18 -6.05 -1.22
C GLU A 314 6.71 -5.67 -1.01
N LEU A 315 6.29 -5.52 0.24
CA LEU A 315 4.96 -5.02 0.59
C LEU A 315 5.00 -3.48 0.56
N ARG A 316 4.14 -2.89 -0.28
CA ARG A 316 4.04 -1.45 -0.49
C ARG A 316 2.73 -0.93 0.10
N ARG A 317 2.81 0.17 0.84
CA ARG A 317 1.65 0.83 1.44
C ARG A 317 1.08 1.88 0.48
N GLY A 318 -0.18 1.73 0.09
CA GLY A 318 -0.87 2.68 -0.78
C GLY A 318 -1.08 4.05 -0.16
N ALA A 319 -1.42 5.03 -0.99
CA ALA A 319 -1.55 6.43 -0.58
C ALA A 319 -2.96 6.80 -0.06
N GLY A 320 -3.88 5.86 0.05
CA GLY A 320 -5.25 6.12 0.51
C GLY A 320 -6.11 6.86 -0.51
N ALA A 321 -5.99 6.53 -1.80
CA ALA A 321 -6.78 7.12 -2.87
C ALA A 321 -7.19 6.07 -3.90
N TYR A 322 -8.45 6.11 -4.36
CA TYR A 322 -9.01 5.20 -5.37
C TYR A 322 -8.14 5.07 -6.64
N ILE A 323 -7.58 6.18 -7.11
CA ILE A 323 -6.76 6.20 -8.32
C ILE A 323 -5.50 5.32 -8.22
N CYS A 324 -5.01 5.02 -7.03
CA CYS A 324 -3.82 4.21 -6.83
C CYS A 324 -4.01 2.75 -7.28
N GLY A 325 -5.24 2.26 -7.32
CA GLY A 325 -5.60 0.93 -7.83
C GLY A 325 -5.67 0.84 -9.35
N GLU A 326 -5.64 1.98 -10.05
CA GLU A 326 -5.57 1.99 -11.51
C GLU A 326 -4.18 1.50 -11.96
N GLU A 327 -4.14 0.62 -12.98
CA GLU A 327 -2.93 -0.14 -13.35
C GLU A 327 -1.73 0.78 -13.68
N SER A 328 -1.94 1.82 -14.49
CA SER A 328 -0.86 2.71 -14.88
C SER A 328 -0.38 3.59 -13.72
N ALA A 329 -1.30 4.04 -12.86
CA ALA A 329 -0.99 4.79 -11.65
C ALA A 329 -0.18 3.93 -10.66
N MET A 330 -0.64 2.70 -10.39
CA MET A 330 0.06 1.76 -9.51
C MET A 330 1.48 1.45 -10.00
N ILE A 331 1.64 1.14 -11.29
CA ILE A 331 2.97 0.89 -11.89
C ILE A 331 3.87 2.13 -11.72
N CYS A 332 3.32 3.32 -11.94
CA CYS A 332 4.04 4.57 -11.76
C CYS A 332 4.53 4.76 -10.32
N LEU A 333 3.66 4.49 -9.35
CA LEU A 333 3.98 4.57 -7.92
C LEU A 333 5.06 3.56 -7.50
N LEU A 334 5.07 2.37 -8.10
CA LEU A 334 6.03 1.31 -7.78
C LEU A 334 7.43 1.55 -8.35
N TYR A 335 7.56 2.21 -9.52
CA TYR A 335 8.82 2.19 -10.26
C TYR A 335 9.51 3.53 -10.47
N THR A 336 8.77 4.57 -10.77
CA THR A 336 9.41 5.73 -11.39
C THR A 336 9.26 7.02 -10.63
N SER A 337 8.07 7.34 -10.21
CA SER A 337 7.78 8.59 -9.55
C SER A 337 6.43 8.52 -8.86
N PRO A 338 6.36 8.96 -7.63
CA PRO A 338 5.08 9.11 -6.98
C PRO A 338 4.25 10.28 -7.52
N SER A 339 4.79 11.11 -8.42
CA SER A 339 4.06 12.26 -8.98
C SER A 339 3.59 12.01 -10.41
N PRO A 340 2.28 12.13 -10.71
CA PRO A 340 1.76 12.09 -12.08
C PRO A 340 2.25 13.27 -12.93
N ARG A 341 2.88 14.28 -12.33
CA ARG A 341 3.47 15.45 -13.00
C ARG A 341 4.97 15.32 -13.27
N ASP A 342 5.57 14.16 -13.02
CA ASP A 342 6.99 13.97 -13.31
C ASP A 342 7.24 14.12 -14.81
N LYS A 343 8.23 14.94 -15.17
CA LYS A 343 8.61 15.23 -16.56
C LYS A 343 8.92 13.97 -17.40
N ARG A 344 9.24 12.85 -16.78
CA ARG A 344 9.43 11.58 -17.48
C ARG A 344 8.13 10.96 -17.98
N GLN A 345 7.00 11.25 -17.32
CA GLN A 345 5.68 10.79 -17.74
C GLN A 345 5.07 11.67 -18.82
N SER A 346 5.45 12.95 -18.88
CA SER A 346 4.99 13.88 -19.92
C SER A 346 5.53 13.58 -21.31
N ARG A 347 6.32 12.50 -21.46
CA ARG A 347 6.84 12.00 -22.74
C ARG A 347 6.04 10.84 -23.32
N MET A 348 4.88 10.53 -22.82
CA MET A 348 3.94 9.67 -23.54
C MET A 348 3.54 10.38 -24.84
N PRO A 349 3.68 9.71 -26.01
CA PRO A 349 3.22 10.32 -27.27
C PRO A 349 1.73 10.63 -27.15
N SER A 350 1.34 11.82 -27.59
CA SER A 350 -0.06 12.26 -27.65
C SER A 350 -0.87 11.51 -28.74
N SER A 351 -0.52 10.26 -29.01
CA SER A 351 -1.16 9.37 -29.98
C SER A 351 -1.26 7.97 -29.39
N ALA A 352 -2.20 7.79 -28.51
CA ALA A 352 -2.81 6.50 -28.19
C ALA A 352 -4.32 6.72 -28.11
#